data_189899bbcee59dde69d625c4d57827f4
#
_entry.id   189899bbcee59dde69d625c4d57827f4
#
_cell.length_a   1.000
_cell.length_b   1.000
_cell.length_c   1.000
_cell.angle_alpha   90.00
_cell.angle_beta   90.00
_cell.angle_gamma   90.00
#
_symmetry.space_group_name_H-M   'P 1'
#
loop_
_entity.id
_entity.type
_entity.pdbx_description
1 polymer ?
#
loop_
_entity_poly.entity_id
_entity_poly.type
_entity_poly.pdbx_seq_one_letter_code
_entity_poly.pdbx_strand_id
1 'polypeptide(L)'
;MTSRDTRATSFGEIGDPSLVDRFGVWLSKRQIQHSVGSLTDKDVADIGCGYQATTMRRYLDSVGSAVLVDLSLSDDLKVHPKITAIEGELPGVLSELPARSLDVILCMAVLEHLWEPELTLLEFRRLLRPGGVCAINVPSWAGKPVLELLAFRLGWSPADEMEDHKMYYNPRDLWPLLVRAGFRPSHIRVFKHKFRFATFAICRADEGS
;
A
#
# COMPACT_ATOMS: atom_id res chain seq x y z
N MET A 1 -14.44 16.88 20.61
CA MET A 1 -14.02 15.97 19.53
C MET A 1 -13.07 16.76 18.67
N THR A 2 -11.77 16.57 18.86
CA THR A 2 -10.74 17.18 18.02
C THR A 2 -10.84 16.58 16.63
N SER A 3 -11.01 17.42 15.62
CA SER A 3 -10.88 17.04 14.20
C SER A 3 -9.56 16.27 14.06
N ARG A 4 -9.61 14.99 13.73
CA ARG A 4 -8.44 14.25 13.30
C ARG A 4 -8.06 14.88 11.96
N ASP A 5 -6.90 15.56 11.91
CA ASP A 5 -6.35 16.08 10.67
C ASP A 5 -6.10 14.89 9.73
N THR A 6 -7.00 14.68 8.78
CA THR A 6 -6.86 13.69 7.72
C THR A 6 -6.22 14.38 6.52
N ARG A 7 -5.29 13.70 5.88
CA ARG A 7 -4.67 14.16 4.63
C ARG A 7 -5.77 14.44 3.60
N ALA A 8 -5.71 15.62 2.99
CA ALA A 8 -6.76 16.09 2.07
C ALA A 8 -6.49 15.73 0.60
N THR A 9 -5.26 15.33 0.24
CA THR A 9 -4.84 15.10 -1.16
C THR A 9 -4.07 13.79 -1.31
N SER A 10 -4.18 13.16 -2.47
CA SER A 10 -3.42 11.96 -2.83
C SER A 10 -1.94 12.28 -3.12
N PHE A 11 -1.05 11.31 -2.88
CA PHE A 11 0.36 11.44 -3.27
C PHE A 11 0.50 11.67 -4.79
N GLY A 12 1.30 12.66 -5.18
CA GLY A 12 1.53 13.00 -6.59
C GLY A 12 0.37 13.72 -7.28
N GLU A 13 -0.60 14.24 -6.53
CA GLU A 13 -1.63 15.14 -7.06
C GLU A 13 -1.06 16.54 -7.30
N ILE A 14 -0.16 16.98 -6.41
CA ILE A 14 0.54 18.26 -6.50
C ILE A 14 2.04 17.99 -6.68
N GLY A 15 2.57 18.30 -7.87
CA GLY A 15 4.00 18.17 -8.19
C GLY A 15 4.43 16.78 -8.68
N ASP A 16 5.61 16.72 -9.30
CA ASP A 16 6.20 15.49 -9.80
C ASP A 16 6.99 14.76 -8.69
N PRO A 17 6.98 13.40 -8.70
CA PRO A 17 7.76 12.59 -7.77
C PRO A 17 9.27 12.90 -7.86
N SER A 18 9.93 13.08 -6.72
CA SER A 18 11.38 13.30 -6.63
C SER A 18 12.19 12.10 -7.17
N LEU A 19 13.48 12.29 -7.43
CA LEU A 19 14.39 11.19 -7.83
C LEU A 19 14.48 10.12 -6.73
N VAL A 20 14.37 10.52 -5.46
CA VAL A 20 14.37 9.61 -4.31
C VAL A 20 13.13 8.74 -4.32
N ASP A 21 11.96 9.33 -4.58
CA ASP A 21 10.69 8.62 -4.67
C ASP A 21 10.70 7.63 -5.84
N ARG A 22 11.19 8.06 -7.00
CA ARG A 22 11.34 7.18 -8.19
C ARG A 22 12.25 6.00 -7.93
N PHE A 23 13.37 6.18 -7.21
CA PHE A 23 14.27 5.11 -6.81
C PHE A 23 13.60 4.19 -5.78
N GLY A 24 12.91 4.76 -4.80
CA GLY A 24 12.13 4.00 -3.81
C GLY A 24 11.04 3.14 -4.44
N VAL A 25 10.32 3.68 -5.43
CA VAL A 25 9.30 2.95 -6.22
C VAL A 25 9.96 1.82 -7.03
N TRP A 26 11.12 2.05 -7.64
CA TRP A 26 11.84 1.03 -8.40
C TRP A 26 12.27 -0.16 -7.52
N LEU A 27 12.80 0.10 -6.32
CA LEU A 27 13.14 -0.95 -5.35
C LEU A 27 11.91 -1.74 -4.89
N SER A 28 10.80 -1.05 -4.64
CA SER A 28 9.54 -1.70 -4.27
C SER A 28 9.02 -2.60 -5.39
N LYS A 29 9.08 -2.14 -6.65
CA LYS A 29 8.66 -2.93 -7.81
C LYS A 29 9.39 -4.27 -7.89
N ARG A 30 10.72 -4.25 -7.77
CA ARG A 30 11.53 -5.49 -7.82
C ARG A 30 11.13 -6.45 -6.69
N GLN A 31 10.87 -5.90 -5.50
CA GLN A 31 10.45 -6.69 -4.36
C GLN A 31 9.03 -7.26 -4.56
N ILE A 32 8.10 -6.48 -5.09
CA ILE A 32 6.74 -6.94 -5.43
C ILE A 32 6.83 -8.14 -6.37
N GLN A 33 7.51 -8.00 -7.51
CA GLN A 33 7.65 -9.07 -8.50
C GLN A 33 8.27 -10.35 -7.90
N HIS A 34 9.28 -10.21 -7.05
CA HIS A 34 9.91 -11.36 -6.38
C HIS A 34 8.97 -12.03 -5.37
N SER A 35 8.11 -11.27 -4.71
CA SER A 35 7.28 -11.73 -3.59
C SER A 35 5.92 -12.27 -4.02
N VAL A 36 5.29 -11.64 -5.00
CA VAL A 36 3.92 -11.93 -5.47
C VAL A 36 3.93 -12.78 -6.73
N GLY A 37 5.07 -12.81 -7.43
CA GLY A 37 5.20 -13.47 -8.73
C GLY A 37 4.57 -12.66 -9.86
N SER A 38 4.09 -13.35 -10.92
CA SER A 38 3.42 -12.71 -12.04
C SER A 38 2.06 -12.16 -11.62
N LEU A 39 1.75 -10.95 -12.09
CA LEU A 39 0.43 -10.32 -11.99
C LEU A 39 -0.43 -10.57 -13.25
N THR A 40 0.07 -11.32 -14.22
CA THR A 40 -0.63 -11.61 -15.47
C THR A 40 -1.96 -12.30 -15.20
N ASP A 41 -3.02 -11.78 -15.82
CA ASP A 41 -4.40 -12.25 -15.72
C ASP A 41 -5.00 -12.27 -14.29
N LYS A 42 -4.37 -11.59 -13.33
CA LYS A 42 -4.84 -11.50 -11.94
C LYS A 42 -5.72 -10.28 -11.72
N ASP A 43 -6.64 -10.41 -10.76
CA ASP A 43 -7.40 -9.30 -10.21
C ASP A 43 -6.59 -8.68 -9.06
N VAL A 44 -6.11 -7.46 -9.27
CA VAL A 44 -5.14 -6.80 -8.38
C VAL A 44 -5.72 -5.52 -7.81
N ALA A 45 -5.60 -5.30 -6.50
CA ALA A 45 -5.84 -4.00 -5.90
C ALA A 45 -4.52 -3.30 -5.55
N ASP A 46 -4.45 -2.00 -5.81
CA ASP A 46 -3.39 -1.09 -5.35
C ASP A 46 -4.03 -0.07 -4.40
N ILE A 47 -3.83 -0.29 -3.11
CA ILE A 47 -4.46 0.48 -2.03
C ILE A 47 -3.51 1.58 -1.58
N GLY A 48 -3.96 2.85 -1.68
CA GLY A 48 -3.09 4.02 -1.55
C GLY A 48 -2.15 4.14 -2.75
N CYS A 49 -2.70 4.01 -3.95
CA CYS A 49 -1.92 3.94 -5.19
C CYS A 49 -1.34 5.29 -5.64
N GLY A 50 -1.71 6.39 -4.98
CA GLY A 50 -1.41 7.75 -5.38
C GLY A 50 -2.26 8.24 -6.55
N TYR A 51 -2.32 9.55 -6.74
CA TYR A 51 -3.15 10.20 -7.77
C TYR A 51 -2.95 9.61 -9.17
N GLN A 52 -1.70 9.32 -9.53
CA GLN A 52 -1.33 8.78 -10.84
C GLN A 52 -1.24 7.25 -10.91
N ALA A 53 -1.40 6.54 -9.81
CA ALA A 53 -1.24 5.08 -9.71
C ALA A 53 0.01 4.56 -10.46
N THR A 54 1.15 5.22 -10.27
CA THR A 54 2.38 5.02 -11.06
C THR A 54 2.88 3.57 -11.05
N THR A 55 2.65 2.86 -9.96
CA THR A 55 3.00 1.43 -9.84
C THR A 55 2.10 0.58 -10.73
N MET A 56 0.78 0.74 -10.61
CA MET A 56 -0.19 -0.09 -11.31
C MET A 56 -0.24 0.17 -12.81
N ARG A 57 -0.05 1.40 -13.27
CA ARG A 57 0.00 1.74 -14.72
C ARG A 57 0.95 0.84 -15.51
N ARG A 58 2.03 0.35 -14.90
CA ARG A 58 3.03 -0.51 -15.55
C ARG A 58 2.57 -1.95 -15.74
N TYR A 59 1.49 -2.33 -15.08
CA TYR A 59 0.95 -3.68 -15.11
C TYR A 59 -0.41 -3.78 -15.79
N LEU A 60 -1.04 -2.64 -16.15
CA LEU A 60 -2.39 -2.60 -16.72
C LEU A 60 -2.56 -3.48 -17.96
N ASP A 61 -1.53 -3.56 -18.82
CA ASP A 61 -1.58 -4.40 -20.02
C ASP A 61 -1.63 -5.89 -19.69
N SER A 62 -1.05 -6.29 -18.55
CA SER A 62 -0.89 -7.69 -18.18
C SER A 62 -1.89 -8.19 -17.15
N VAL A 63 -2.43 -7.34 -16.26
CA VAL A 63 -3.42 -7.76 -15.26
C VAL A 63 -4.78 -8.06 -15.90
N GLY A 64 -5.56 -8.92 -15.24
CA GLY A 64 -6.97 -9.18 -15.62
C GLY A 64 -7.82 -7.95 -15.34
N SER A 65 -7.81 -7.47 -14.11
CA SER A 65 -8.44 -6.23 -13.66
C SER A 65 -7.60 -5.54 -12.58
N ALA A 66 -7.82 -4.23 -12.39
CA ALA A 66 -7.19 -3.43 -11.34
C ALA A 66 -8.23 -2.67 -10.52
N VAL A 67 -8.16 -2.76 -9.20
CA VAL A 67 -8.88 -1.88 -8.28
C VAL A 67 -7.87 -0.86 -7.76
N LEU A 68 -8.13 0.43 -7.97
CA LEU A 68 -7.29 1.52 -7.49
C LEU A 68 -8.03 2.29 -6.40
N VAL A 69 -7.41 2.43 -5.25
CA VAL A 69 -7.99 3.13 -4.10
C VAL A 69 -7.05 4.21 -3.62
N ASP A 70 -7.52 5.45 -3.57
CA ASP A 70 -6.84 6.59 -2.94
C ASP A 70 -7.86 7.68 -2.58
N LEU A 71 -7.42 8.79 -1.98
CA LEU A 71 -8.28 9.95 -1.68
C LEU A 71 -8.80 10.61 -2.96
N SER A 72 -7.96 10.71 -3.99
CA SER A 72 -8.33 11.19 -5.32
C SER A 72 -7.51 10.46 -6.40
N LEU A 73 -8.06 10.33 -7.60
CA LEU A 73 -7.46 9.63 -8.73
C LEU A 73 -7.56 10.49 -10.00
N SER A 74 -6.58 10.41 -10.88
CA SER A 74 -6.60 11.12 -12.16
C SER A 74 -7.73 10.62 -13.07
N ASP A 75 -8.33 11.52 -13.85
CA ASP A 75 -9.53 11.24 -14.63
C ASP A 75 -9.33 10.14 -15.69
N ASP A 76 -8.12 10.01 -16.24
CA ASP A 76 -7.80 8.97 -17.20
C ASP A 76 -7.81 7.56 -16.58
N LEU A 77 -7.48 7.43 -15.29
CA LEU A 77 -7.63 6.16 -14.57
C LEU A 77 -9.10 5.78 -14.38
N LYS A 78 -9.97 6.75 -14.13
CA LYS A 78 -11.40 6.52 -13.87
C LYS A 78 -12.15 5.99 -15.09
N VAL A 79 -11.67 6.30 -16.30
CA VAL A 79 -12.30 5.86 -17.55
C VAL A 79 -11.65 4.63 -18.19
N HIS A 80 -10.59 4.09 -17.58
CA HIS A 80 -9.85 2.97 -18.14
C HIS A 80 -10.63 1.64 -17.98
N PRO A 81 -10.83 0.84 -19.05
CA PRO A 81 -11.75 -0.31 -19.04
C PRO A 81 -11.38 -1.45 -18.08
N LYS A 82 -10.12 -1.56 -17.67
CA LYS A 82 -9.65 -2.57 -16.71
C LYS A 82 -9.64 -2.05 -15.27
N ILE A 83 -9.95 -0.78 -15.00
CA ILE A 83 -9.81 -0.16 -13.71
C ILE A 83 -11.17 0.04 -13.05
N THR A 84 -11.28 -0.38 -11.80
CA THR A 84 -12.29 0.07 -10.86
C THR A 84 -11.63 1.12 -9.96
N ALA A 85 -11.96 2.40 -10.17
CA ALA A 85 -11.44 3.52 -9.42
C ALA A 85 -12.34 3.81 -8.22
N ILE A 86 -11.79 3.88 -7.01
CA ILE A 86 -12.50 4.15 -5.77
C ILE A 86 -11.78 5.28 -5.04
N GLU A 87 -12.48 6.39 -4.82
CA GLU A 87 -11.96 7.54 -4.09
C GLU A 87 -12.58 7.61 -2.69
N GLY A 88 -11.73 7.79 -1.67
CA GLY A 88 -12.17 7.99 -0.29
C GLY A 88 -11.21 7.45 0.77
N GLU A 89 -11.65 7.53 2.02
CA GLU A 89 -10.83 7.21 3.18
C GLU A 89 -10.87 5.73 3.55
N LEU A 90 -9.70 5.18 3.91
CA LEU A 90 -9.55 3.82 4.43
C LEU A 90 -9.96 3.76 5.92
N PRO A 91 -10.55 2.65 6.38
CA PRO A 91 -10.91 1.46 5.60
C PRO A 91 -12.29 1.54 4.93
N GLY A 92 -13.05 2.62 5.14
CA GLY A 92 -14.48 2.73 4.81
C GLY A 92 -14.81 2.30 3.38
N VAL A 93 -14.08 2.82 2.40
CA VAL A 93 -14.32 2.56 0.97
C VAL A 93 -14.07 1.11 0.55
N LEU A 94 -13.30 0.35 1.31
CA LEU A 94 -13.05 -1.07 1.00
C LEU A 94 -14.28 -1.95 1.22
N SER A 95 -15.23 -1.52 2.04
CA SER A 95 -16.48 -2.25 2.29
C SER A 95 -17.37 -2.39 1.05
N GLU A 96 -17.17 -1.53 0.05
CA GLU A 96 -17.90 -1.57 -1.23
C GLU A 96 -17.43 -2.73 -2.13
N LEU A 97 -16.23 -3.24 -1.89
CA LEU A 97 -15.68 -4.33 -2.67
C LEU A 97 -16.20 -5.69 -2.20
N PRO A 98 -16.51 -6.60 -3.13
CA PRO A 98 -16.97 -7.94 -2.78
C PRO A 98 -15.86 -8.76 -2.09
N ALA A 99 -16.23 -9.55 -1.09
CA ALA A 99 -15.31 -10.45 -0.43
C ALA A 99 -14.76 -11.50 -1.41
N ARG A 100 -13.51 -11.93 -1.20
CA ARG A 100 -12.85 -12.98 -2.01
C ARG A 100 -12.84 -12.66 -3.52
N SER A 101 -12.62 -11.40 -3.86
CA SER A 101 -12.61 -10.92 -5.25
C SER A 101 -11.22 -10.67 -5.81
N LEU A 102 -10.19 -10.60 -4.97
CA LEU A 102 -8.83 -10.20 -5.35
C LEU A 102 -7.82 -11.35 -5.22
N ASP A 103 -6.95 -11.47 -6.20
CA ASP A 103 -5.80 -12.38 -6.15
C ASP A 103 -4.61 -11.74 -5.44
N VAL A 104 -4.45 -10.43 -5.61
CA VAL A 104 -3.32 -9.67 -5.05
C VAL A 104 -3.78 -8.32 -4.52
N ILE A 105 -3.29 -7.97 -3.34
CA ILE A 105 -3.39 -6.62 -2.79
C ILE A 105 -1.99 -6.04 -2.62
N LEU A 106 -1.76 -4.87 -3.18
CA LEU A 106 -0.58 -4.04 -2.96
C LEU A 106 -0.95 -2.89 -2.02
N CYS A 107 -0.11 -2.63 -1.01
CA CYS A 107 -0.28 -1.53 -0.06
C CYS A 107 1.11 -0.98 0.26
N MET A 108 1.50 0.08 -0.46
CA MET A 108 2.85 0.61 -0.43
C MET A 108 2.87 2.01 0.18
N ALA A 109 3.45 2.17 1.37
CA ALA A 109 3.54 3.43 2.11
C ALA A 109 2.16 4.05 2.42
N VAL A 110 1.31 3.27 3.10
CA VAL A 110 -0.05 3.67 3.46
C VAL A 110 -0.36 3.48 4.93
N LEU A 111 0.01 2.32 5.51
CA LEU A 111 -0.39 1.99 6.88
C LEU A 111 0.17 2.96 7.93
N GLU A 112 1.29 3.63 7.63
CA GLU A 112 1.90 4.67 8.47
C GLU A 112 1.03 5.91 8.63
N HIS A 113 0.12 6.15 7.69
CA HIS A 113 -0.82 7.27 7.69
C HIS A 113 -2.14 6.96 8.40
N LEU A 114 -2.38 5.70 8.75
CA LEU A 114 -3.65 5.26 9.32
C LEU A 114 -3.61 5.26 10.85
N TRP A 115 -4.69 5.75 11.47
CA TRP A 115 -4.89 5.64 12.92
C TRP A 115 -5.27 4.23 13.34
N GLU A 116 -6.02 3.52 12.51
CA GLU A 116 -6.55 2.18 12.76
C GLU A 116 -6.16 1.22 11.63
N PRO A 117 -4.84 0.96 11.44
CA PRO A 117 -4.36 0.12 10.33
C PRO A 117 -4.89 -1.31 10.39
N GLU A 118 -5.24 -1.78 11.59
CA GLU A 118 -5.77 -3.13 11.81
C GLU A 118 -7.11 -3.34 11.09
N LEU A 119 -7.99 -2.32 11.08
CA LEU A 119 -9.27 -2.39 10.36
C LEU A 119 -9.06 -2.52 8.84
N THR A 120 -8.09 -1.79 8.30
CA THR A 120 -7.71 -1.91 6.88
C THR A 120 -7.15 -3.29 6.56
N LEU A 121 -6.33 -3.85 7.45
CA LEU A 121 -5.77 -5.19 7.28
C LEU A 121 -6.83 -6.30 7.38
N LEU A 122 -7.87 -6.12 8.21
CA LEU A 122 -9.05 -7.00 8.26
C LEU A 122 -9.77 -7.01 6.91
N GLU A 123 -9.98 -5.83 6.30
CA GLU A 123 -10.55 -5.72 4.97
C GLU A 123 -9.67 -6.41 3.91
N PHE A 124 -8.35 -6.27 3.96
CA PHE A 124 -7.47 -7.00 3.04
C PHE A 124 -7.67 -8.51 3.13
N ARG A 125 -7.78 -9.04 4.37
CA ARG A 125 -8.06 -10.47 4.57
C ARG A 125 -9.41 -10.90 4.02
N ARG A 126 -10.44 -10.05 4.14
CA ARG A 126 -11.79 -10.28 3.60
C ARG A 126 -11.81 -10.31 2.07
N LEU A 127 -11.08 -9.38 1.44
CA LEU A 127 -11.08 -9.18 -0.01
C LEU A 127 -10.29 -10.24 -0.77
N LEU A 128 -9.26 -10.84 -0.14
CA LEU A 128 -8.44 -11.84 -0.78
C LEU A 128 -9.18 -13.16 -1.01
N ARG A 129 -9.05 -13.69 -2.22
CA ARG A 129 -9.43 -15.07 -2.54
C ARG A 129 -8.61 -16.06 -1.72
N PRO A 130 -9.08 -17.31 -1.58
CA PRO A 130 -8.24 -18.40 -1.07
C PRO A 130 -6.91 -18.46 -1.83
N GLY A 131 -5.78 -18.51 -1.11
CA GLY A 131 -4.43 -18.47 -1.66
C GLY A 131 -3.96 -17.09 -2.18
N GLY A 132 -4.82 -16.08 -2.16
CA GLY A 132 -4.47 -14.71 -2.55
C GLY A 132 -3.38 -14.09 -1.67
N VAL A 133 -2.68 -13.09 -2.18
CA VAL A 133 -1.48 -12.52 -1.56
C VAL A 133 -1.64 -11.02 -1.30
N CYS A 134 -1.31 -10.60 -0.08
CA CYS A 134 -1.14 -9.18 0.26
C CYS A 134 0.36 -8.86 0.39
N ALA A 135 0.82 -7.81 -0.28
CA ALA A 135 2.16 -7.26 -0.16
C ALA A 135 2.09 -5.84 0.43
N ILE A 136 2.79 -5.64 1.53
CA ILE A 136 2.78 -4.39 2.28
C ILE A 136 4.21 -3.86 2.41
N ASN A 137 4.42 -2.57 2.18
CA ASN A 137 5.68 -1.90 2.47
C ASN A 137 5.40 -0.64 3.31
N VAL A 138 6.13 -0.49 4.41
CA VAL A 138 6.01 0.64 5.33
C VAL A 138 7.39 1.14 5.75
N PRO A 139 7.57 2.42 6.09
CA PRO A 139 8.81 2.92 6.65
C PRO A 139 9.09 2.30 8.01
N SER A 140 10.36 2.04 8.29
CA SER A 140 10.81 1.51 9.58
C SER A 140 11.27 2.62 10.51
N TRP A 141 11.35 2.34 11.81
CA TRP A 141 11.96 3.24 12.80
C TRP A 141 13.40 3.64 12.45
N ALA A 142 14.16 2.75 11.80
CA ALA A 142 15.50 3.07 11.32
C ALA A 142 15.48 4.00 10.10
N GLY A 143 14.41 4.00 9.33
CA GLY A 143 14.19 4.89 8.19
C GLY A 143 13.78 6.30 8.60
N LYS A 144 13.10 6.45 9.73
CA LYS A 144 12.56 7.74 10.21
C LYS A 144 13.57 8.89 10.12
N PRO A 145 14.77 8.84 10.75
CA PRO A 145 15.70 9.97 10.73
C PRO A 145 16.20 10.32 9.32
N VAL A 146 16.29 9.34 8.43
CA VAL A 146 16.70 9.55 7.04
C VAL A 146 15.59 10.23 6.25
N LEU A 147 14.35 9.76 6.39
CA LEU A 147 13.19 10.35 5.73
C LEU A 147 12.96 11.80 6.20
N GLU A 148 13.04 12.05 7.51
CA GLU A 148 12.93 13.40 8.07
C GLU A 148 14.06 14.34 7.58
N LEU A 149 15.30 13.83 7.48
CA LEU A 149 16.41 14.60 6.92
C LEU A 149 16.16 14.97 5.46
N LEU A 150 15.70 14.01 4.66
CA LEU A 150 15.40 14.21 3.24
C LEU A 150 14.25 15.20 3.03
N ALA A 151 13.19 15.12 3.86
CA ALA A 151 12.04 16.00 3.76
C ALA A 151 12.32 17.40 4.30
N PHE A 152 12.72 17.51 5.58
CA PHE A 152 12.77 18.80 6.28
C PHE A 152 14.06 19.60 6.04
N ARG A 153 15.19 18.94 5.72
CA ARG A 153 16.45 19.64 5.50
C ARG A 153 16.87 19.75 4.05
N LEU A 154 16.58 18.75 3.24
CA LEU A 154 17.01 18.73 1.84
C LEU A 154 15.86 19.05 0.87
N GLY A 155 14.60 19.02 1.32
CA GLY A 155 13.44 19.27 0.46
C GLY A 155 13.29 18.25 -0.69
N TRP A 156 13.82 17.03 -0.50
CA TRP A 156 13.79 15.96 -1.52
C TRP A 156 12.54 15.09 -1.42
N SER A 157 11.75 15.26 -0.38
CA SER A 157 10.43 14.62 -0.20
C SER A 157 9.48 15.66 0.38
N PRO A 158 8.16 15.56 0.14
CA PRO A 158 7.18 16.48 0.69
C PRO A 158 7.17 16.44 2.22
N ALA A 159 7.34 17.59 2.87
CA ALA A 159 7.37 17.70 4.33
C ALA A 159 6.01 17.32 4.94
N ASP A 160 4.92 17.75 4.32
CA ASP A 160 3.54 17.48 4.75
C ASP A 160 3.25 15.97 4.81
N GLU A 161 3.86 15.19 3.91
CA GLU A 161 3.73 13.74 3.91
C GLU A 161 4.42 13.10 5.12
N MET A 162 5.58 13.63 5.53
CA MET A 162 6.30 13.18 6.72
C MET A 162 5.58 13.55 8.01
N GLU A 163 4.94 14.71 8.06
CA GLU A 163 4.14 15.16 9.22
C GLU A 163 2.87 14.33 9.41
N ASP A 164 2.36 13.72 8.33
CA ASP A 164 1.20 12.84 8.38
C ASP A 164 1.50 11.41 8.85
N HIS A 165 2.78 11.02 9.03
CA HIS A 165 3.13 9.70 9.54
C HIS A 165 2.71 9.53 11.01
N LYS A 166 1.74 8.65 11.26
CA LYS A 166 1.24 8.30 12.61
C LYS A 166 2.14 7.26 13.27
N MET A 167 2.78 6.38 12.47
CA MET A 167 3.56 5.26 12.97
C MET A 167 4.70 4.87 12.00
N TYR A 168 5.73 4.26 12.53
CA TYR A 168 6.78 3.55 11.80
C TYR A 168 6.80 2.09 12.25
N TYR A 169 7.12 1.16 11.36
CA TYR A 169 6.97 -0.27 11.65
C TYR A 169 8.27 -1.04 11.47
N ASN A 170 8.79 -1.63 12.53
CA ASN A 170 9.71 -2.75 12.42
C ASN A 170 8.93 -4.07 12.24
N PRO A 171 9.58 -5.18 11.87
CA PRO A 171 8.91 -6.48 11.77
C PRO A 171 8.12 -6.89 13.02
N ARG A 172 8.62 -6.59 14.21
CA ARG A 172 7.95 -6.88 15.49
C ARG A 172 6.70 -6.04 15.74
N ASP A 173 6.59 -4.87 15.09
CA ASP A 173 5.45 -3.96 15.23
C ASP A 173 4.33 -4.35 14.24
N LEU A 174 4.72 -4.74 13.01
CA LEU A 174 3.78 -5.11 11.95
C LEU A 174 3.20 -6.52 12.11
N TRP A 175 4.02 -7.48 12.56
CA TRP A 175 3.62 -8.88 12.70
C TRP A 175 2.34 -9.08 13.54
N PRO A 176 2.21 -8.52 14.76
CA PRO A 176 1.00 -8.71 15.56
C PRO A 176 -0.26 -8.15 14.92
N LEU A 177 -0.16 -7.06 14.15
CA LEU A 177 -1.28 -6.48 13.42
C LEU A 177 -1.81 -7.47 12.37
N LEU A 178 -0.90 -8.11 11.63
CA LEU A 178 -1.23 -9.09 10.60
C LEU A 178 -1.90 -10.34 11.19
N VAL A 179 -1.41 -10.80 12.35
CA VAL A 179 -2.02 -11.94 13.05
C VAL A 179 -3.43 -11.58 13.56
N ARG A 180 -3.62 -10.38 14.15
CA ARG A 180 -4.94 -9.91 14.60
C ARG A 180 -5.91 -9.69 13.43
N ALA A 181 -5.41 -9.31 12.26
CA ALA A 181 -6.19 -9.24 11.02
C ALA A 181 -6.60 -10.61 10.46
N GLY A 182 -6.23 -11.72 11.12
CA GLY A 182 -6.66 -13.07 10.77
C GLY A 182 -5.76 -13.80 9.76
N PHE A 183 -4.56 -13.29 9.46
CA PHE A 183 -3.58 -14.07 8.71
C PHE A 183 -2.90 -15.10 9.61
N ARG A 184 -2.76 -16.34 9.14
CA ARG A 184 -2.07 -17.38 9.92
C ARG A 184 -0.58 -17.07 10.05
N PRO A 185 0.03 -17.25 11.24
CA PRO A 185 1.46 -17.03 11.45
C PRO A 185 2.38 -17.71 10.41
N SER A 186 2.05 -18.93 9.98
CA SER A 186 2.78 -19.68 8.95
C SER A 186 2.70 -19.05 7.56
N HIS A 187 1.71 -18.21 7.30
CA HIS A 187 1.47 -17.52 6.02
C HIS A 187 1.94 -16.07 6.01
N ILE A 188 2.61 -15.63 7.08
CA ILE A 188 3.15 -14.28 7.22
C ILE A 188 4.67 -14.30 7.12
N ARG A 189 5.22 -13.48 6.24
CA ARG A 189 6.65 -13.20 6.17
C ARG A 189 6.87 -11.70 6.30
N VAL A 190 7.60 -11.27 7.31
CA VAL A 190 7.94 -9.85 7.54
C VAL A 190 9.45 -9.71 7.65
N PHE A 191 10.02 -8.80 6.88
CA PHE A 191 11.47 -8.60 6.84
C PHE A 191 11.83 -7.15 6.54
N LYS A 192 13.09 -6.78 6.85
CA LYS A 192 13.62 -5.46 6.54
C LYS A 192 13.96 -5.34 5.06
N HIS A 193 13.63 -4.19 4.46
CA HIS A 193 13.84 -3.87 3.06
C HIS A 193 14.50 -2.50 2.89
N LYS A 194 14.95 -2.14 1.69
CA LYS A 194 15.56 -0.83 1.37
C LYS A 194 16.64 -0.43 2.39
N PHE A 195 17.71 -1.22 2.50
CA PHE A 195 18.81 -0.98 3.46
C PHE A 195 18.35 -0.89 4.92
N ARG A 196 17.26 -1.55 5.29
CA ARG A 196 16.62 -1.56 6.60
C ARG A 196 15.77 -0.31 6.91
N PHE A 197 15.62 0.62 5.97
CA PHE A 197 14.80 1.83 6.14
C PHE A 197 13.31 1.57 5.92
N ALA A 198 12.95 0.41 5.42
CA ALA A 198 11.56 -0.04 5.30
C ALA A 198 11.38 -1.46 5.85
N THR A 199 10.15 -1.79 6.20
CA THR A 199 9.68 -3.13 6.51
C THR A 199 8.75 -3.59 5.40
N PHE A 200 8.96 -4.81 4.91
CA PHE A 200 8.13 -5.43 3.90
C PHE A 200 7.44 -6.66 4.49
N ALA A 201 6.14 -6.80 4.22
CA ALA A 201 5.36 -7.96 4.63
C ALA A 201 4.69 -8.62 3.43
N ILE A 202 4.59 -9.94 3.48
CA ILE A 202 3.84 -10.78 2.55
C ILE A 202 2.94 -11.64 3.39
N CYS A 203 1.64 -11.59 3.12
CA CYS A 203 0.64 -12.41 3.78
C CYS A 203 -0.14 -13.19 2.72
N ARG A 204 -0.40 -14.47 2.96
CA ARG A 204 -1.27 -15.28 2.11
C ARG A 204 -2.58 -15.56 2.83
N ALA A 205 -3.68 -15.44 2.11
CA ALA A 205 -4.96 -15.95 2.57
C ALA A 205 -4.92 -17.47 2.57
N ASP A 206 -5.66 -18.10 3.49
CA ASP A 206 -5.75 -19.55 3.56
C ASP A 206 -6.29 -20.11 2.24
N GLU A 207 -5.75 -21.23 1.80
CA GLU A 207 -6.37 -22.03 0.77
C GLU A 207 -7.66 -22.58 1.39
N GLY A 208 -8.82 -22.24 0.82
CA GLY A 208 -10.10 -22.55 1.42
C GLY A 208 -10.23 -24.05 1.76
N SER A 209 -10.68 -24.35 2.95
CA SER A 209 -11.20 -25.67 3.34
C SER A 209 -12.57 -25.86 2.76
#